data_b1e01e0f3b4273ecb1df5c54a061ae33
#
_entry.id   b1e01e0f3b4273ecb1df5c54a061ae33
#
_cell.length_a   1.000
_cell.length_b   1.000
_cell.length_c   1.000
_cell.angle_alpha   90.00
_cell.angle_beta   90.00
_cell.angle_gamma   90.00
#
_symmetry.space_group_name_H-M   'P 1'
#
loop_
_entity.id
_entity.type
_entity.pdbx_description
1 polymer ?
#
loop_
_entity_poly.entity_id
_entity_poly.type
_entity_poly.pdbx_seq_one_letter_code
_entity_poly.pdbx_strand_id
1 'polypeptide(L)'
;LKITDMLLLSFDSDFNIKGAKIYDKNSNNVELPNGYEFVSTPLMGKMIKYYFGQFDYAYTQVNNGKTSFTVCYSDYERGKNYKGGTFNSITYNEGKFTTDKINTKSDASRSSVLPGKQGQVLIMEYYRKDKRLDVHFEKLN
;
A
#
# COMPACT_ATOMS: atom_id res chain seq x y z
N LEU A 1 -9.87 -8.09 -14.06
CA LEU A 1 -10.29 -7.29 -12.90
C LEU A 1 -9.45 -6.01 -12.83
N LYS A 2 -10.09 -4.88 -12.55
CA LYS A 2 -9.42 -3.59 -12.38
C LYS A 2 -9.47 -3.17 -10.92
N ILE A 3 -8.32 -2.88 -10.32
CA ILE A 3 -8.21 -2.30 -8.99
C ILE A 3 -8.00 -0.79 -9.20
N THR A 4 -8.83 0.01 -8.55
CA THR A 4 -8.84 1.47 -8.66
C THR A 4 -8.47 2.11 -7.32
N ASP A 5 -9.09 3.22 -7.01
CA ASP A 5 -8.82 4.06 -5.87
C ASP A 5 -8.92 3.35 -4.51
N MET A 6 -8.28 3.92 -3.50
CA MET A 6 -8.41 3.44 -2.13
C MET A 6 -9.54 4.17 -1.42
N LEU A 7 -10.47 3.41 -0.87
CA LEU A 7 -11.54 3.91 -0.01
C LEU A 7 -11.17 3.70 1.45
N LEU A 8 -11.11 4.78 2.21
CA LEU A 8 -10.93 4.76 3.66
C LEU A 8 -12.26 5.09 4.33
N LEU A 9 -12.75 4.17 5.16
CA LEU A 9 -13.97 4.34 5.95
C LEU A 9 -13.60 4.43 7.43
N SER A 10 -14.19 5.39 8.14
CA SER A 10 -14.12 5.47 9.59
C SER A 10 -15.49 5.16 10.20
N PHE A 11 -15.47 4.40 11.30
CA PHE A 11 -16.65 3.97 12.03
C PHE A 11 -16.56 4.39 13.49
N ASP A 12 -17.71 4.57 14.14
CA ASP A 12 -17.80 4.66 15.60
C ASP A 12 -17.82 3.26 16.24
N SER A 13 -17.95 3.19 17.58
CA SER A 13 -18.03 1.95 18.35
C SER A 13 -19.24 1.09 17.98
N ASP A 14 -20.29 1.69 17.44
CA ASP A 14 -21.55 1.03 17.05
C ASP A 14 -21.56 0.65 15.55
N PHE A 15 -20.40 0.76 14.88
CA PHE A 15 -20.22 0.51 13.45
C PHE A 15 -20.98 1.44 12.51
N ASN A 16 -21.42 2.61 12.98
CA ASN A 16 -21.96 3.63 12.08
C ASN A 16 -20.83 4.36 11.35
N ILE A 17 -20.99 4.60 10.05
CA ILE A 17 -20.02 5.33 9.25
C ILE A 17 -19.96 6.78 9.71
N LYS A 18 -18.80 7.23 10.18
CA LYS A 18 -18.53 8.64 10.57
C LYS A 18 -17.84 9.42 9.46
N GLY A 19 -17.17 8.75 8.56
CA GLY A 19 -16.53 9.41 7.43
C GLY A 19 -16.12 8.41 6.36
N ALA A 20 -16.06 8.91 5.15
CA ALA A 20 -15.54 8.19 3.99
C ALA A 20 -14.64 9.12 3.20
N LYS A 21 -13.48 8.64 2.78
CA LYS A 21 -12.56 9.40 1.96
C LYS A 21 -11.98 8.50 0.87
N ILE A 22 -12.01 9.00 -0.36
CA ILE A 22 -11.41 8.32 -1.51
C ILE A 22 -10.04 8.96 -1.76
N TYR A 23 -9.06 8.12 -1.97
CA TYR A 23 -7.71 8.51 -2.36
C TYR A 23 -7.44 7.96 -3.76
N ASP A 24 -7.20 8.88 -4.68
CA ASP A 24 -6.90 8.54 -6.07
C ASP A 24 -5.58 7.75 -6.12
N LYS A 25 -5.59 6.65 -6.85
CA LYS A 25 -4.40 5.90 -7.21
C LYS A 25 -4.46 5.44 -8.66
N ASN A 26 -3.30 5.14 -9.23
CA ASN A 26 -3.27 4.58 -10.56
C ASN A 26 -3.89 3.19 -10.58
N SER A 27 -4.73 2.94 -11.57
CA SER A 27 -5.41 1.65 -11.70
C SER A 27 -4.42 0.53 -12.02
N ASN A 28 -4.60 -0.60 -11.33
CA ASN A 28 -3.89 -1.83 -11.57
C ASN A 28 -4.83 -2.86 -12.20
N ASN A 29 -4.36 -3.58 -13.23
CA ASN A 29 -5.11 -4.65 -13.86
C ASN A 29 -4.61 -6.00 -13.34
N VAL A 30 -5.56 -6.80 -12.85
CA VAL A 30 -5.30 -8.17 -12.42
C VAL A 30 -5.83 -9.11 -13.50
N GLU A 31 -4.93 -9.83 -14.13
CA GLU A 31 -5.28 -10.92 -15.03
C GLU A 31 -5.59 -12.16 -14.20
N LEU A 32 -6.81 -12.66 -14.33
CA LEU A 32 -7.22 -13.89 -13.66
C LEU A 32 -6.98 -15.06 -14.61
N PRO A 33 -6.48 -16.20 -14.12
CA PRO A 33 -6.38 -17.42 -14.93
C PRO A 33 -7.74 -17.85 -15.47
N ASN A 34 -7.77 -18.54 -16.60
CA ASN A 34 -9.00 -19.07 -17.19
C ASN A 34 -9.75 -19.99 -16.20
N GLY A 35 -11.06 -19.89 -16.18
CA GLY A 35 -11.93 -20.67 -15.28
C GLY A 35 -12.27 -19.98 -13.95
N TYR A 36 -11.70 -18.80 -13.70
CA TYR A 36 -11.99 -18.03 -12.47
C TYR A 36 -13.24 -17.14 -12.58
N GLU A 37 -13.83 -17.02 -13.75
CA GLU A 37 -15.05 -16.27 -13.98
C GLU A 37 -16.28 -16.85 -13.24
N PHE A 38 -16.24 -18.12 -12.83
CA PHE A 38 -17.28 -18.79 -12.06
C PHE A 38 -17.07 -18.75 -10.54
N VAL A 39 -15.98 -18.14 -10.09
CA VAL A 39 -15.65 -18.06 -8.67
C VAL A 39 -16.48 -16.95 -8.00
N SER A 40 -17.01 -17.22 -6.80
CA SER A 40 -17.75 -16.20 -6.05
C SER A 40 -16.87 -14.99 -5.70
N THR A 41 -17.47 -13.80 -5.68
CA THR A 41 -16.75 -12.55 -5.40
C THR A 41 -15.92 -12.58 -4.09
N PRO A 42 -16.42 -13.12 -2.95
CA PRO A 42 -15.62 -13.20 -1.73
C PRO A 42 -14.39 -14.11 -1.87
N LEU A 43 -14.54 -15.23 -2.57
CA LEU A 43 -13.43 -16.16 -2.80
C LEU A 43 -12.41 -15.53 -3.75
N MET A 44 -12.87 -14.87 -4.81
CA MET A 44 -12.01 -14.12 -5.74
C MET A 44 -11.21 -13.04 -5.00
N GLY A 45 -11.84 -12.29 -4.09
CA GLY A 45 -11.15 -11.29 -3.26
C GLY A 45 -10.04 -11.89 -2.39
N LYS A 46 -10.29 -13.05 -1.79
CA LYS A 46 -9.26 -13.79 -1.03
C LYS A 46 -8.11 -14.24 -1.93
N MET A 47 -8.40 -14.77 -3.10
CA MET A 47 -7.38 -15.23 -4.04
C MET A 47 -6.50 -14.07 -4.53
N ILE A 48 -7.08 -12.94 -4.90
CA ILE A 48 -6.35 -11.74 -5.31
C ILE A 48 -5.43 -11.29 -4.18
N LYS A 49 -5.94 -11.23 -2.94
CA LYS A 49 -5.17 -10.79 -1.77
C LYS A 49 -4.02 -11.73 -1.43
N TYR A 50 -4.26 -13.04 -1.38
CA TYR A 50 -3.31 -13.99 -0.80
C TYR A 50 -2.43 -14.71 -1.83
N TYR A 51 -2.93 -14.92 -3.05
CA TYR A 51 -2.21 -15.69 -4.06
C TYR A 51 -1.61 -14.84 -5.16
N PHE A 52 -2.32 -13.78 -5.57
CA PHE A 52 -1.83 -12.94 -6.66
C PHE A 52 -1.11 -11.68 -6.16
N GLY A 53 -1.25 -11.31 -4.87
CA GLY A 53 -0.57 -10.16 -4.27
C GLY A 53 -0.91 -8.83 -4.94
N GLN A 54 -2.07 -8.75 -5.59
CA GLN A 54 -2.43 -7.65 -6.49
C GLN A 54 -3.21 -6.52 -5.82
N PHE A 55 -3.64 -6.70 -4.56
CA PHE A 55 -4.12 -5.57 -3.79
C PHE A 55 -2.93 -4.74 -3.35
N ASP A 56 -2.99 -3.47 -3.68
CA ASP A 56 -1.90 -2.53 -3.41
C ASP A 56 -1.77 -2.17 -1.92
N TYR A 57 -2.73 -2.54 -1.07
CA TYR A 57 -2.63 -2.41 0.39
C TYR A 57 -1.46 -3.22 0.93
N ALA A 58 -0.57 -2.54 1.65
CA ALA A 58 0.60 -3.16 2.27
C ALA A 58 0.32 -3.55 3.74
N TYR A 59 0.11 -2.56 4.61
CA TYR A 59 -0.16 -2.76 6.03
C TYR A 59 -0.75 -1.50 6.67
N THR A 60 -1.20 -1.65 7.93
CA THR A 60 -1.59 -0.53 8.79
C THR A 60 -0.74 -0.54 10.05
N GLN A 61 -0.18 0.61 10.41
CA GLN A 61 0.45 0.86 11.71
C GLN A 61 -0.51 1.66 12.59
N VAL A 62 -0.61 1.26 13.86
CA VAL A 62 -1.41 1.96 14.87
C VAL A 62 -0.47 2.35 16.01
N ASN A 63 -0.57 3.56 16.54
CA ASN A 63 0.22 3.97 17.69
C ASN A 63 -0.22 3.24 18.97
N ASN A 64 0.64 3.22 19.99
CA ASN A 64 0.37 2.52 21.25
C ASN A 64 -0.91 3.04 21.96
N GLY A 65 -1.21 4.33 21.83
CA GLY A 65 -2.41 4.95 22.39
C GLY A 65 -3.68 4.73 21.56
N LYS A 66 -3.58 4.10 20.39
CA LYS A 66 -4.67 3.89 19.42
C LYS A 66 -5.39 5.18 19.01
N THR A 67 -4.70 6.32 19.08
CA THR A 67 -5.22 7.65 18.72
C THR A 67 -4.85 8.05 17.29
N SER A 68 -3.85 7.41 16.71
CA SER A 68 -3.43 7.61 15.33
C SER A 68 -3.15 6.29 14.63
N PHE A 69 -3.32 6.28 13.32
CA PHE A 69 -2.97 5.15 12.48
C PHE A 69 -2.44 5.63 11.12
N THR A 70 -1.64 4.80 10.49
CA THR A 70 -1.12 5.01 9.14
C THR A 70 -1.42 3.79 8.29
N VAL A 71 -2.17 4.00 7.21
CA VAL A 71 -2.43 2.98 6.19
C VAL A 71 -1.42 3.14 5.08
N CYS A 72 -0.71 2.07 4.75
CA CYS A 72 0.32 2.05 3.72
C CYS A 72 -0.10 1.21 2.51
N TYR A 73 0.23 1.68 1.32
CA TYR A 73 -0.09 1.00 0.06
C TYR A 73 0.93 1.30 -1.03
N SER A 74 1.04 0.40 -1.99
CA SER A 74 1.85 0.59 -3.19
C SER A 74 1.02 1.22 -4.30
N ASP A 75 1.66 2.02 -5.13
CA ASP A 75 1.06 2.58 -6.35
C ASP A 75 2.12 2.70 -7.44
N TYR A 76 1.73 3.18 -8.62
CA TYR A 76 2.59 3.42 -9.75
C TYR A 76 2.33 4.78 -10.35
N GLU A 77 3.32 5.65 -10.38
CA GLU A 77 3.21 6.98 -10.98
C GLU A 77 3.61 6.96 -12.46
N ARG A 78 2.84 7.67 -13.29
CA ARG A 78 3.06 7.82 -14.74
C ARG A 78 3.22 9.29 -15.13
N GLY A 79 3.89 10.07 -14.28
CA GLY A 79 4.13 11.49 -14.52
C GLY A 79 5.26 11.77 -15.51
N LYS A 80 5.39 13.04 -15.90
CA LYS A 80 6.51 13.50 -16.77
C LYS A 80 7.85 13.46 -16.01
N ASN A 81 7.84 13.81 -14.72
CA ASN A 81 9.05 13.92 -13.90
C ASN A 81 9.44 12.61 -13.22
N TYR A 82 8.49 11.70 -13.02
CA TYR A 82 8.71 10.42 -12.40
C TYR A 82 7.82 9.36 -13.06
N LYS A 83 8.39 8.20 -13.34
CA LYS A 83 7.69 7.02 -13.84
C LYS A 83 8.24 5.79 -13.12
N GLY A 84 7.44 5.21 -12.24
CA GLY A 84 7.86 4.07 -11.43
C GLY A 84 6.91 3.76 -10.28
N GLY A 85 7.27 2.76 -9.49
CA GLY A 85 6.57 2.40 -8.27
C GLY A 85 6.69 3.49 -7.21
N THR A 86 5.64 3.67 -6.44
CA THR A 86 5.62 4.52 -5.26
C THR A 86 5.07 3.74 -4.08
N PHE A 87 5.54 4.09 -2.89
CA PHE A 87 4.97 3.62 -1.64
C PHE A 87 4.32 4.81 -0.94
N ASN A 88 3.04 4.67 -0.62
CA ASN A 88 2.21 5.77 -0.18
C ASN A 88 1.66 5.49 1.21
N SER A 89 1.41 6.53 1.96
CA SER A 89 0.78 6.45 3.27
C SER A 89 -0.35 7.45 3.44
N ILE A 90 -1.35 7.07 4.22
CA ILE A 90 -2.44 7.90 4.69
C ILE A 90 -2.40 7.82 6.21
N THR A 91 -2.04 8.92 6.85
CA THR A 91 -1.97 9.00 8.31
C THR A 91 -3.16 9.77 8.85
N TYR A 92 -3.89 9.15 9.79
CA TYR A 92 -4.88 9.82 10.62
C TYR A 92 -4.27 10.16 11.97
N ASN A 93 -4.38 11.42 12.36
CA ASN A 93 -4.00 11.88 13.69
C ASN A 93 -4.92 13.04 14.11
N GLU A 94 -5.55 12.91 15.29
CA GLU A 94 -6.37 13.97 15.89
C GLU A 94 -7.42 14.59 14.93
N GLY A 95 -8.14 13.76 14.19
CA GLY A 95 -9.18 14.20 13.25
C GLY A 95 -8.67 14.67 11.89
N LYS A 96 -7.35 14.67 11.65
CA LYS A 96 -6.74 15.11 10.39
C LYS A 96 -6.16 13.93 9.63
N PHE A 97 -6.31 13.97 8.31
CA PHE A 97 -5.66 13.05 7.39
C PHE A 97 -4.54 13.75 6.65
N THR A 98 -3.36 13.17 6.68
CA THR A 98 -2.21 13.57 5.87
C THR A 98 -1.80 12.43 4.96
N THR A 99 -1.18 12.75 3.83
CA THR A 99 -0.66 11.76 2.89
C THR A 99 0.82 12.01 2.63
N ASP A 100 1.58 10.94 2.47
CA ASP A 100 2.97 11.01 2.07
C ASP A 100 3.29 9.95 1.01
N LYS A 101 4.39 10.16 0.29
CA LYS A 101 4.79 9.32 -0.83
C LYS A 101 6.31 9.18 -0.90
N ILE A 102 6.78 7.94 -1.03
CA ILE A 102 8.16 7.59 -1.29
C ILE A 102 8.26 7.00 -2.70
N ASN A 103 9.22 7.47 -3.47
CA ASN A 103 9.55 6.89 -4.77
C ASN A 103 10.37 5.62 -4.56
N THR A 104 9.85 4.48 -5.04
CA THR A 104 10.49 3.16 -4.85
C THR A 104 11.26 2.67 -6.07
N LYS A 105 11.48 3.55 -7.08
CA LYS A 105 12.27 3.20 -8.25
C LYS A 105 13.73 3.02 -7.84
N SER A 106 14.26 1.85 -8.08
CA SER A 106 15.63 1.45 -7.75
C SER A 106 16.21 0.59 -8.87
N ASP A 107 17.53 0.57 -8.99
CA ASP A 107 18.26 -0.34 -9.87
C ASP A 107 18.50 -1.72 -9.22
N ALA A 108 17.99 -1.92 -8.02
CA ALA A 108 18.05 -3.20 -7.32
C ALA A 108 17.31 -4.30 -8.09
N SER A 109 17.83 -5.50 -8.04
CA SER A 109 17.20 -6.70 -8.66
C SER A 109 15.91 -7.08 -7.95
N ARG A 110 15.80 -6.75 -6.65
CA ARG A 110 14.60 -6.88 -5.83
C ARG A 110 14.57 -5.75 -4.81
N SER A 111 13.40 -5.17 -4.62
CA SER A 111 13.14 -4.17 -3.57
C SER A 111 11.91 -4.59 -2.79
N SER A 112 11.93 -4.32 -1.49
CA SER A 112 10.79 -4.58 -0.59
C SER A 112 10.67 -3.45 0.41
N VAL A 113 9.45 -3.03 0.69
CA VAL A 113 9.13 -2.05 1.72
C VAL A 113 8.38 -2.77 2.84
N LEU A 114 8.92 -2.72 4.03
CA LEU A 114 8.43 -3.41 5.21
C LEU A 114 8.05 -2.39 6.31
N PRO A 115 7.18 -2.77 7.25
CA PRO A 115 6.92 -1.95 8.43
C PRO A 115 8.20 -1.68 9.21
N GLY A 116 8.48 -0.40 9.46
CA GLY A 116 9.52 0.05 10.38
C GLY A 116 8.92 0.42 11.75
N LYS A 117 9.58 1.33 12.46
CA LYS A 117 8.98 1.99 13.62
C LYS A 117 7.83 2.89 13.17
N GLN A 118 6.99 3.32 14.12
CA GLN A 118 5.89 4.24 13.81
C GLN A 118 6.41 5.47 13.05
N GLY A 119 5.76 5.82 11.94
CA GLY A 119 6.17 6.90 11.05
C GLY A 119 7.43 6.60 10.22
N GLN A 120 7.85 5.33 10.11
CA GLN A 120 8.99 4.91 9.30
C GLN A 120 8.67 3.61 8.56
N VAL A 121 9.33 3.43 7.43
CA VAL A 121 9.37 2.18 6.69
C VAL A 121 10.81 1.69 6.59
N LEU A 122 10.99 0.39 6.51
CA LEU A 122 12.26 -0.26 6.23
C LEU A 122 12.30 -0.61 4.75
N ILE A 123 13.26 -0.07 4.02
CA ILE A 123 13.50 -0.40 2.61
C ILE A 123 14.65 -1.37 2.54
N MET A 124 14.44 -2.48 1.83
CA MET A 124 15.44 -3.51 1.57
C MET A 124 15.66 -3.63 0.07
N GLU A 125 16.89 -3.51 -0.38
CA GLU A 125 17.27 -3.56 -1.79
C GLU A 125 18.38 -4.58 -2.02
N TYR A 126 18.07 -5.59 -2.83
CA TYR A 126 19.04 -6.64 -3.16
C TYR A 126 19.59 -6.45 -4.58
N TYR A 127 20.90 -6.28 -4.69
CA TYR A 127 21.65 -6.15 -5.92
C TYR A 127 22.31 -7.49 -6.26
N ARG A 128 21.67 -8.25 -7.15
CA ARG A 128 22.09 -9.63 -7.47
C ARG A 128 23.49 -9.72 -8.06
N LYS A 129 23.88 -8.74 -8.90
CA LYS A 129 25.20 -8.70 -9.53
C LYS A 129 26.30 -8.57 -8.49
N ASP A 130 26.10 -7.72 -7.51
CA ASP A 130 27.08 -7.38 -6.47
C ASP A 130 26.93 -8.27 -5.24
N LYS A 131 25.91 -9.14 -5.20
CA LYS A 131 25.53 -9.94 -4.03
C LYS A 131 25.38 -9.08 -2.76
N ARG A 132 24.93 -7.83 -2.93
CA ARG A 132 24.80 -6.83 -1.88
C ARG A 132 23.34 -6.66 -1.48
N LEU A 133 23.11 -6.53 -0.19
CA LEU A 133 21.83 -6.15 0.42
C LEU A 133 21.99 -4.80 1.11
N ASP A 134 21.25 -3.80 0.65
CA ASP A 134 21.16 -2.50 1.30
C ASP A 134 19.85 -2.45 2.10
N VAL A 135 19.95 -1.91 3.32
CA VAL A 135 18.82 -1.78 4.23
C VAL A 135 18.88 -0.40 4.86
N HIS A 136 17.79 0.36 4.73
CA HIS A 136 17.71 1.69 5.31
C HIS A 136 16.29 2.04 5.74
N PHE A 137 16.16 3.04 6.60
CA PHE A 137 14.87 3.56 7.03
C PHE A 137 14.54 4.85 6.28
N GLU A 138 13.28 4.93 5.84
CA GLU A 138 12.68 6.15 5.30
C GLU A 138 11.57 6.63 6.25
N LYS A 139 11.44 7.95 6.42
CA LYS A 139 10.36 8.54 7.21
C LYS A 139 9.10 8.67 6.36
N LEU A 140 7.96 8.40 6.99
CA LEU A 140 6.63 8.79 6.54
C LEU A 140 6.20 10.00 7.39
N ASN A 141 5.94 11.13 6.76
CA ASN A 141 5.55 12.37 7.44
C ASN A 141 4.06 12.39 7.80
#